data_ae1f901da31218740e1eca318642d698
#
_entry.id   ae1f901da31218740e1eca318642d698
#
_cell.length_a   1.000
_cell.length_b   1.000
_cell.length_c   1.000
_cell.angle_alpha   90.00
_cell.angle_beta   90.00
_cell.angle_gamma   90.00
#
_symmetry.space_group_name_H-M   'P 1'
#
loop_
_entity.id
_entity.type
_entity.pdbx_description
1 polymer ?
#
loop_
_entity_poly.entity_id
_entity_poly.type
_entity_poly.pdbx_seq_one_letter_code
_entity_poly.pdbx_strand_id
1 'polypeptide(L)'
;MNTEYEVRVLEIDYEKIILKLKELGAEFKGEYNQKRYVYNTIPKCDGKWIRLRTNGKSTTLTYKSVEKETIDGTKELEVEVSDFEKTNELLNLAGIKSKAYQENKRIQYVLDGVEIDIDFWPLIPAYLEVEGKNEESVLKIIEKLGLEKNKVTALDVQSV
;
A
#
# COMPACT_ATOMS: atom_id res chain seq x y z
N MET A 1 -15.99 6.71 -4.85
CA MET A 1 -14.77 6.03 -4.32
C MET A 1 -14.38 4.89 -5.25
N ASN A 2 -13.10 4.65 -5.35
CA ASN A 2 -12.58 3.55 -6.16
C ASN A 2 -12.41 2.29 -5.30
N THR A 3 -12.69 1.12 -5.90
CA THR A 3 -12.39 -0.17 -5.27
C THR A 3 -10.93 -0.52 -5.52
N GLU A 4 -10.20 -0.89 -4.46
CA GLU A 4 -8.86 -1.44 -4.58
C GLU A 4 -8.95 -2.96 -4.71
N TYR A 5 -8.15 -3.52 -5.62
CA TYR A 5 -7.92 -4.97 -5.74
C TYR A 5 -6.48 -5.24 -5.36
N GLU A 6 -6.28 -5.62 -4.11
CA GLU A 6 -4.96 -5.74 -3.52
C GLU A 6 -4.84 -6.97 -2.64
N VAL A 7 -3.69 -7.61 -2.69
CA VAL A 7 -3.29 -8.66 -1.75
C VAL A 7 -1.90 -8.38 -1.21
N ARG A 8 -1.60 -8.95 -0.06
CA ARG A 8 -0.27 -8.94 0.55
C ARG A 8 0.24 -10.35 0.69
N VAL A 9 1.55 -10.51 0.56
CA VAL A 9 2.24 -11.76 0.84
C VAL A 9 3.31 -11.47 1.88
N LEU A 10 3.12 -12.01 3.07
CA LEU A 10 3.98 -11.76 4.22
C LEU A 10 5.22 -12.66 4.20
N GLU A 11 6.27 -12.25 4.91
CA GLU A 11 7.48 -13.05 5.13
C GLU A 11 8.10 -13.57 3.83
N ILE A 12 8.23 -12.70 2.84
CA ILE A 12 8.82 -13.05 1.54
C ILE A 12 10.35 -13.09 1.61
N ASP A 13 10.95 -13.88 0.70
CA ASP A 13 12.35 -13.72 0.32
C ASP A 13 12.41 -12.70 -0.82
N TYR A 14 12.63 -11.42 -0.48
CA TYR A 14 12.55 -10.34 -1.45
C TYR A 14 13.60 -10.42 -2.55
N GLU A 15 14.77 -10.99 -2.27
CA GLU A 15 15.82 -11.16 -3.29
C GLU A 15 15.38 -12.14 -4.38
N LYS A 16 14.75 -13.25 -4.00
CA LYS A 16 14.16 -14.20 -4.95
C LYS A 16 13.02 -13.58 -5.75
N ILE A 17 12.18 -12.78 -5.10
CA ILE A 17 11.09 -12.06 -5.78
C ILE A 17 11.64 -11.11 -6.83
N ILE A 18 12.67 -10.32 -6.50
CA ILE A 18 13.33 -9.40 -7.45
C ILE A 18 13.89 -10.15 -8.65
N LEU A 19 14.58 -11.26 -8.41
CA LEU A 19 15.11 -12.09 -9.51
C LEU A 19 13.99 -12.60 -10.41
N LYS A 20 12.89 -13.07 -9.81
CA LYS A 20 11.73 -13.57 -10.55
C LYS A 20 11.07 -12.46 -11.38
N LEU A 21 10.92 -11.28 -10.80
CA LEU A 21 10.37 -10.11 -11.50
C LEU A 21 11.22 -9.73 -12.73
N LYS A 22 12.53 -9.76 -12.58
CA LYS A 22 13.46 -9.52 -13.71
C LYS A 22 13.32 -10.58 -14.80
N GLU A 23 13.24 -11.86 -14.44
CA GLU A 23 13.03 -12.97 -15.39
C GLU A 23 11.72 -12.80 -16.16
N LEU A 24 10.67 -12.32 -15.51
CA LEU A 24 9.35 -12.11 -16.11
C LEU A 24 9.27 -10.82 -16.94
N GLY A 25 10.32 -10.01 -16.95
CA GLY A 25 10.35 -8.74 -17.70
C GLY A 25 9.56 -7.62 -17.02
N ALA A 26 9.38 -7.66 -15.71
CA ALA A 26 8.73 -6.58 -14.98
C ALA A 26 9.52 -5.27 -15.11
N GLU A 27 8.81 -4.16 -15.25
CA GLU A 27 9.40 -2.83 -15.31
C GLU A 27 9.71 -2.32 -13.90
N PHE A 28 10.97 -1.97 -13.65
CA PHE A 28 11.37 -1.32 -12.41
C PHE A 28 10.95 0.15 -12.43
N LYS A 29 10.13 0.55 -11.48
CA LYS A 29 9.61 1.93 -11.39
C LYS A 29 10.41 2.82 -10.45
N GLY A 30 11.03 2.26 -9.44
CA GLY A 30 11.86 3.03 -8.52
C GLY A 30 11.95 2.43 -7.14
N GLU A 31 12.79 3.08 -6.34
CA GLU A 31 12.97 2.82 -4.92
C GLU A 31 12.65 4.11 -4.18
N TYR A 32 11.76 4.06 -3.22
CA TYR A 32 11.22 5.23 -2.55
C TYR A 32 11.34 5.11 -1.04
N ASN A 33 11.73 6.21 -0.39
CA ASN A 33 11.58 6.37 1.04
C ASN A 33 10.27 7.09 1.28
N GLN A 34 9.29 6.38 1.81
CA GLN A 34 7.94 6.90 2.05
C GLN A 34 7.81 7.41 3.48
N LYS A 35 7.08 8.50 3.64
CA LYS A 35 6.68 9.07 4.92
C LYS A 35 5.18 9.24 4.93
N ARG A 36 4.54 8.96 6.07
CA ARG A 36 3.10 9.13 6.19
C ARG A 36 2.67 9.61 7.57
N TYR A 37 1.62 10.40 7.57
CA TYR A 37 0.80 10.66 8.74
C TYR A 37 -0.51 9.89 8.58
N VAL A 38 -1.01 9.34 9.68
CA VAL A 38 -2.28 8.63 9.71
C VAL A 38 -3.23 9.33 10.69
N TYR A 39 -4.50 9.45 10.31
CA TYR A 39 -5.53 10.14 11.06
C TYR A 39 -6.75 9.23 11.22
N ASN A 40 -7.40 9.31 12.37
CA ASN A 40 -8.73 8.71 12.53
C ASN A 40 -9.78 9.58 11.84
N THR A 41 -10.86 8.96 11.37
CA THR A 41 -12.06 9.69 10.97
C THR A 41 -12.76 10.31 12.18
N ILE A 42 -13.68 11.26 11.95
CA ILE A 42 -14.50 11.91 12.98
C ILE A 42 -15.97 11.67 12.63
N PRO A 43 -16.70 10.88 13.43
CA PRO A 43 -16.23 10.07 14.57
C PRO A 43 -15.30 8.94 14.14
N LYS A 44 -14.49 8.47 15.08
CA LYS A 44 -13.62 7.33 14.85
C LYS A 44 -14.46 6.10 14.47
N CYS A 45 -14.05 5.39 13.43
CA CYS A 45 -14.71 4.18 12.96
C CYS A 45 -13.64 3.14 12.61
N ASP A 46 -13.79 1.93 13.09
CA ASP A 46 -12.87 0.84 12.78
C ASP A 46 -12.92 0.53 11.27
N GLY A 47 -11.76 0.29 10.69
CA GLY A 47 -11.62 0.04 9.26
C GLY A 47 -11.67 1.29 8.38
N LYS A 48 -11.75 2.49 8.97
CA LYS A 48 -11.74 3.77 8.24
C LYS A 48 -10.66 4.68 8.76
N TRP A 49 -9.86 5.25 7.86
CA TRP A 49 -8.79 6.19 8.24
C TRP A 49 -8.42 7.09 7.06
N ILE A 50 -7.64 8.10 7.38
CA ILE A 50 -7.05 9.01 6.40
C ILE A 50 -5.53 8.84 6.46
N ARG A 51 -4.90 8.84 5.31
CA ARG A 51 -3.45 8.77 5.15
C ARG A 51 -2.96 9.92 4.31
N LEU A 52 -1.98 10.65 4.83
CA LEU A 52 -1.20 11.62 4.07
C LEU A 52 0.18 11.02 3.85
N ARG A 53 0.56 10.78 2.59
CA ARG A 53 1.80 10.08 2.26
C ARG A 53 2.59 10.80 1.18
N THR A 54 3.90 10.87 1.37
CA THR A 54 4.82 11.30 0.32
C THR A 54 5.85 10.20 0.03
N ASN A 55 6.24 10.10 -1.24
CA ASN A 55 7.35 9.24 -1.67
C ASN A 55 8.61 10.08 -2.02
N GLY A 56 8.61 11.36 -1.68
CA GLY A 56 9.68 12.31 -2.02
C GLY A 56 9.49 13.00 -3.37
N LYS A 57 8.59 12.52 -4.22
CA LYS A 57 8.29 13.11 -5.54
C LYS A 57 6.86 13.64 -5.60
N SER A 58 5.91 12.92 -5.03
CA SER A 58 4.51 13.30 -4.98
C SER A 58 3.93 13.04 -3.60
N THR A 59 2.86 13.76 -3.28
CA THR A 59 2.16 13.63 -2.00
C THR A 59 0.68 13.41 -2.26
N THR A 60 0.10 12.44 -1.57
CA THR A 60 -1.32 12.10 -1.68
C THR A 60 -2.01 12.13 -0.34
N LEU A 61 -3.27 12.56 -0.36
CA LEU A 61 -4.18 12.49 0.78
C LEU A 61 -5.29 11.50 0.41
N THR A 62 -5.42 10.45 1.22
CA THR A 62 -6.27 9.32 0.90
C THR A 62 -7.20 8.99 2.06
N TYR A 63 -8.49 8.85 1.77
CA TYR A 63 -9.45 8.23 2.68
C TYR A 63 -9.56 6.75 2.31
N LYS A 64 -9.44 5.88 3.29
CA LYS A 64 -9.58 4.43 3.11
C LYS A 64 -10.69 3.86 3.97
N SER A 65 -11.42 2.92 3.39
CA SER A 65 -12.49 2.18 4.08
C SER A 65 -12.35 0.70 3.75
N VAL A 66 -12.00 -0.10 4.75
CA VAL A 66 -11.99 -1.56 4.63
C VAL A 66 -13.36 -2.07 5.07
N GLU A 67 -14.16 -2.51 4.11
CA GLU A 67 -15.51 -3.02 4.34
C GLU A 67 -15.52 -4.52 4.64
N LYS A 68 -14.53 -5.25 4.08
CA LYS A 68 -14.34 -6.70 4.27
C LYS A 68 -12.89 -7.08 3.97
N GLU A 69 -12.45 -8.16 4.55
CA GLU A 69 -11.08 -8.67 4.40
C GLU A 69 -10.93 -9.55 3.14
N THR A 70 -11.21 -8.96 1.98
CA THR A 70 -11.15 -9.62 0.67
C THR A 70 -10.32 -8.76 -0.28
N ILE A 71 -9.93 -9.33 -1.44
CA ILE A 71 -9.13 -8.62 -2.46
C ILE A 71 -9.80 -7.31 -2.88
N ASP A 72 -11.13 -7.28 -2.96
CA ASP A 72 -11.95 -6.14 -3.35
C ASP A 72 -12.58 -5.39 -2.15
N GLY A 73 -12.12 -5.68 -0.93
CA GLY A 73 -12.76 -5.22 0.30
C GLY A 73 -12.44 -3.80 0.71
N THR A 74 -11.47 -3.15 0.08
CA THR A 74 -11.04 -1.79 0.40
C THR A 74 -11.50 -0.81 -0.67
N LYS A 75 -12.08 0.29 -0.20
CA LYS A 75 -12.43 1.44 -1.06
C LYS A 75 -11.60 2.64 -0.65
N GLU A 76 -11.25 3.47 -1.62
CA GLU A 76 -10.47 4.66 -1.38
C GLU A 76 -10.94 5.85 -2.17
N LEU A 77 -10.67 7.03 -1.63
CA LEU A 77 -10.75 8.32 -2.32
C LEU A 77 -9.41 9.02 -2.12
N GLU A 78 -8.73 9.33 -3.21
CA GLU A 78 -7.39 9.88 -3.17
C GLU A 78 -7.29 11.16 -4.00
N VAL A 79 -6.58 12.13 -3.46
CA VAL A 79 -6.23 13.36 -4.15
C VAL A 79 -4.74 13.65 -3.98
N GLU A 80 -4.14 14.31 -4.96
CA GLU A 80 -2.80 14.85 -4.82
C GLU A 80 -2.84 16.18 -4.08
N VAL A 81 -1.84 16.41 -3.22
CA VAL A 81 -1.63 17.67 -2.53
C VAL A 81 -0.20 18.15 -2.76
N SER A 82 0.00 19.46 -2.70
CA SER A 82 1.29 20.06 -3.07
C SER A 82 2.37 20.03 -1.98
N ASP A 83 1.98 19.83 -0.71
CA ASP A 83 2.92 19.95 0.40
C ASP A 83 2.54 18.99 1.54
N PHE A 84 3.47 18.14 1.91
CA PHE A 84 3.26 17.10 2.94
C PHE A 84 3.08 17.73 4.34
N GLU A 85 4.01 18.55 4.77
CA GLU A 85 3.98 19.10 6.14
C GLU A 85 2.88 20.16 6.32
N LYS A 86 2.66 21.02 5.33
CA LYS A 86 1.58 22.00 5.39
C LYS A 86 0.20 21.37 5.39
N THR A 87 0.01 20.28 4.66
CA THR A 87 -1.26 19.56 4.66
C THR A 87 -1.52 18.93 6.04
N ASN A 88 -0.48 18.34 6.67
CA ASN A 88 -0.60 17.85 8.04
C ASN A 88 -0.97 18.95 9.01
N GLU A 89 -0.31 20.08 8.94
CA GLU A 89 -0.60 21.25 9.78
C GLU A 89 -2.05 21.72 9.61
N LEU A 90 -2.49 21.85 8.34
CA LEU A 90 -3.86 22.25 8.01
C LEU A 90 -4.89 21.30 8.62
N LEU A 91 -4.69 19.99 8.47
CA LEU A 91 -5.59 18.98 9.03
C LEU A 91 -5.64 19.07 10.56
N ASN A 92 -4.47 19.19 11.21
CA ASN A 92 -4.39 19.33 12.66
C ASN A 92 -5.10 20.58 13.16
N LEU A 93 -4.93 21.70 12.48
CA LEU A 93 -5.62 22.95 12.81
C LEU A 93 -7.13 22.85 12.64
N ALA A 94 -7.59 22.06 11.67
CA ALA A 94 -9.02 21.81 11.45
C ALA A 94 -9.63 20.78 12.43
N GLY A 95 -8.82 20.26 13.35
CA GLY A 95 -9.28 19.29 14.34
C GLY A 95 -9.07 17.81 13.97
N ILE A 96 -8.51 17.54 12.79
CA ILE A 96 -8.16 16.17 12.36
C ILE A 96 -6.71 15.93 12.77
N LYS A 97 -6.52 15.35 13.95
CA LYS A 97 -5.19 15.17 14.53
C LYS A 97 -4.51 13.91 14.02
N SER A 98 -3.23 14.03 13.67
CA SER A 98 -2.41 12.88 13.34
C SER A 98 -2.22 11.99 14.57
N LYS A 99 -2.51 10.70 14.42
CA LYS A 99 -2.33 9.69 15.47
C LYS A 99 -1.01 8.93 15.35
N ALA A 100 -0.40 8.94 14.17
CA ALA A 100 0.84 8.23 13.90
C ALA A 100 1.61 8.92 12.78
N TYR A 101 2.93 8.84 12.89
CA TYR A 101 3.87 9.15 11.83
C TYR A 101 4.71 7.91 11.56
N GLN A 102 4.86 7.53 10.29
CA GLN A 102 5.54 6.30 9.91
C GLN A 102 6.42 6.52 8.70
N GLU A 103 7.53 5.79 8.63
CA GLU A 103 8.44 5.77 7.50
C GLU A 103 8.66 4.33 7.05
N ASN A 104 8.72 4.13 5.73
CA ASN A 104 9.07 2.85 5.14
C ASN A 104 9.80 3.04 3.83
N LYS A 105 10.49 1.98 3.38
CA LYS A 105 11.09 1.91 2.06
C LYS A 105 10.23 1.03 1.17
N ARG A 106 10.07 1.42 -0.09
CA ARG A 106 9.33 0.66 -1.10
C ARG A 106 10.15 0.50 -2.37
N ILE A 107 10.20 -0.72 -2.90
CA ILE A 107 10.72 -0.99 -4.23
C ILE A 107 9.51 -1.34 -5.11
N GLN A 108 9.34 -0.61 -6.21
CA GLN A 108 8.15 -0.73 -7.05
C GLN A 108 8.48 -1.27 -8.43
N TYR A 109 7.67 -2.26 -8.86
CA TYR A 109 7.65 -2.84 -10.21
C TYR A 109 6.25 -2.81 -10.79
N VAL A 110 6.16 -2.88 -12.11
CA VAL A 110 4.91 -3.10 -12.84
C VAL A 110 5.08 -4.26 -13.78
N LEU A 111 4.13 -5.19 -13.77
CA LEU A 111 4.08 -6.34 -14.68
C LEU A 111 2.64 -6.55 -15.14
N ASP A 112 2.42 -6.58 -16.46
CA ASP A 112 1.09 -6.77 -17.05
C ASP A 112 0.04 -5.77 -16.53
N GLY A 113 0.46 -4.52 -16.29
CA GLY A 113 -0.41 -3.47 -15.77
C GLY A 113 -0.71 -3.57 -14.27
N VAL A 114 -0.09 -4.51 -13.57
CA VAL A 114 -0.25 -4.73 -12.13
C VAL A 114 0.93 -4.14 -11.38
N GLU A 115 0.65 -3.34 -10.35
CA GLU A 115 1.67 -2.76 -9.49
C GLU A 115 2.11 -3.80 -8.45
N ILE A 116 3.42 -3.94 -8.31
CA ILE A 116 4.04 -4.90 -7.39
C ILE A 116 5.03 -4.13 -6.53
N ASP A 117 4.74 -4.04 -5.24
CA ASP A 117 5.52 -3.29 -4.28
C ASP A 117 6.15 -4.22 -3.26
N ILE A 118 7.45 -4.04 -3.02
CA ILE A 118 8.16 -4.70 -1.92
C ILE A 118 8.36 -3.66 -0.84
N ASP A 119 7.73 -3.86 0.31
CA ASP A 119 7.74 -2.91 1.42
C ASP A 119 8.65 -3.39 2.56
N PHE A 120 9.45 -2.46 3.05
CA PHE A 120 10.37 -2.64 4.17
C PHE A 120 10.00 -1.69 5.29
N TRP A 121 9.54 -2.26 6.40
CA TRP A 121 9.18 -1.52 7.60
C TRP A 121 10.12 -1.88 8.76
N PRO A 122 10.40 -0.95 9.68
CA PRO A 122 11.11 -1.30 10.91
C PRO A 122 10.38 -2.42 11.68
N LEU A 123 11.12 -3.41 12.15
CA LEU A 123 10.63 -4.51 13.00
C LEU A 123 9.63 -5.46 12.34
N ILE A 124 9.36 -5.31 11.06
CA ILE A 124 8.46 -6.20 10.30
C ILE A 124 9.27 -6.80 9.14
N PRO A 125 9.22 -8.13 8.92
CA PRO A 125 9.83 -8.73 7.74
C PRO A 125 9.28 -8.11 6.45
N ALA A 126 10.10 -8.00 5.42
CA ALA A 126 9.68 -7.49 4.12
C ALA A 126 8.46 -8.25 3.60
N TYR A 127 7.52 -7.54 3.01
CA TYR A 127 6.32 -8.13 2.43
C TYR A 127 6.05 -7.55 1.05
N LEU A 128 5.20 -8.25 0.31
CA LEU A 128 4.79 -7.90 -1.03
C LEU A 128 3.37 -7.35 -1.03
N GLU A 129 3.13 -6.27 -1.76
CA GLU A 129 1.78 -5.83 -2.12
C GLU A 129 1.61 -5.97 -3.63
N VAL A 130 0.48 -6.54 -4.05
CA VAL A 130 0.11 -6.70 -5.45
C VAL A 130 -1.24 -6.05 -5.65
N GLU A 131 -1.30 -5.02 -6.48
CA GLU A 131 -2.51 -4.25 -6.74
C GLU A 131 -2.76 -4.14 -8.24
N GLY A 132 -3.99 -4.45 -8.66
CA GLY A 132 -4.40 -4.43 -10.05
C GLY A 132 -5.80 -3.87 -10.25
N LYS A 133 -6.26 -3.88 -11.50
CA LYS A 133 -7.57 -3.34 -11.91
C LYS A 133 -8.73 -4.25 -11.55
N ASN A 134 -8.47 -5.53 -11.34
CA ASN A 134 -9.46 -6.54 -10.99
C ASN A 134 -8.79 -7.70 -10.27
N GLU A 135 -9.60 -8.57 -9.69
CA GLU A 135 -9.12 -9.74 -8.94
C GLU A 135 -8.32 -10.70 -9.82
N GLU A 136 -8.77 -10.95 -11.04
CA GLU A 136 -8.10 -11.87 -11.98
C GLU A 136 -6.66 -11.45 -12.27
N SER A 137 -6.42 -10.17 -12.54
CA SER A 137 -5.08 -9.66 -12.84
C SER A 137 -4.12 -9.80 -11.64
N VAL A 138 -4.62 -9.58 -10.43
CA VAL A 138 -3.86 -9.75 -9.19
C VAL A 138 -3.48 -11.22 -8.99
N LEU A 139 -4.43 -12.13 -9.12
CA LEU A 139 -4.21 -13.57 -8.94
C LEU A 139 -3.26 -14.14 -9.98
N LYS A 140 -3.31 -13.66 -11.23
CA LYS A 140 -2.35 -14.05 -12.27
C LYS A 140 -0.91 -13.71 -11.90
N ILE A 141 -0.68 -12.56 -11.30
CA ILE A 141 0.66 -12.16 -10.87
C ILE A 141 1.14 -13.05 -9.72
N ILE A 142 0.28 -13.34 -8.76
CA ILE A 142 0.61 -14.27 -7.66
C ILE A 142 1.04 -15.63 -8.20
N GLU A 143 0.33 -16.15 -9.20
CA GLU A 143 0.66 -17.40 -9.86
C GLU A 143 2.00 -17.32 -10.61
N LYS A 144 2.21 -16.28 -11.40
CA LYS A 144 3.47 -16.06 -12.14
C LYS A 144 4.70 -15.96 -11.24
N LEU A 145 4.53 -15.37 -10.06
CA LEU A 145 5.60 -15.25 -9.06
C LEU A 145 5.84 -16.55 -8.29
N GLY A 146 4.99 -17.55 -8.47
CA GLY A 146 5.12 -18.85 -7.79
C GLY A 146 4.92 -18.77 -6.28
N LEU A 147 4.09 -17.82 -5.82
CA LEU A 147 3.87 -17.60 -4.40
C LEU A 147 2.85 -18.62 -3.84
N GLU A 148 3.08 -19.03 -2.59
CA GLU A 148 2.19 -19.91 -1.88
C GLU A 148 0.88 -19.20 -1.53
N LYS A 149 -0.27 -19.77 -1.95
CA LYS A 149 -1.60 -19.18 -1.72
C LYS A 149 -1.93 -19.00 -0.23
N ASN A 150 -1.40 -19.85 0.64
CA ASN A 150 -1.63 -19.76 2.09
C ASN A 150 -0.91 -18.57 2.77
N LYS A 151 0.06 -17.95 2.09
CA LYS A 151 0.74 -16.73 2.56
C LYS A 151 0.12 -15.46 2.03
N VAL A 152 -0.84 -15.58 1.11
CA VAL A 152 -1.55 -14.44 0.51
C VAL A 152 -2.66 -13.99 1.45
N THR A 153 -2.71 -12.71 1.76
CA THR A 153 -3.74 -12.13 2.64
C THR A 153 -4.23 -10.78 2.11
N ALA A 154 -5.48 -10.48 2.37
CA ALA A 154 -6.05 -9.14 2.15
C ALA A 154 -6.05 -8.29 3.45
N LEU A 155 -5.51 -8.81 4.55
CA LEU A 155 -5.43 -8.10 5.82
C LEU A 155 -4.42 -6.97 5.77
N ASP A 156 -4.71 -5.90 6.49
CA ASP A 156 -3.75 -4.83 6.73
C ASP A 156 -2.59 -5.36 7.58
N VAL A 157 -1.38 -4.88 7.30
CA VAL A 157 -0.16 -5.26 8.02
C VAL A 157 -0.26 -4.98 9.52
N GLN A 158 -1.02 -3.96 9.91
CA GLN A 158 -1.24 -3.65 11.33
C GLN A 158 -2.15 -4.65 12.04
N SER A 159 -2.87 -5.46 11.28
CA SER A 159 -3.81 -6.48 11.80
C SER A 159 -3.20 -7.87 11.87
N VAL A 160 -1.93 -8.02 11.50
CA VAL A 160 -1.23 -9.32 11.43
C VAL A 160 -0.31 -9.55 12.61
#